data_11581c5f038a9b74f0e1d6f68f4ea109
#
_entry.id   11581c5f038a9b74f0e1d6f68f4ea109
#
_cell.length_a   1.000
_cell.length_b   1.000
_cell.length_c   1.000
_cell.angle_alpha   90.00
_cell.angle_beta   90.00
_cell.angle_gamma   90.00
#
_symmetry.space_group_name_H-M   'P 1'
#
loop_
_entity.id
_entity.type
_entity.pdbx_description
1 polymer ?
#
loop_
_entity_poly.entity_id
_entity_poly.type
_entity_poly.pdbx_seq_one_letter_code
_entity_poly.pdbx_strand_id
1 'polypeptide(L)'
;VKQSWVGDFRVKSKRLLLNNKAVFGLEILELKEYGPLFSKGKIKPGSIIISINNQAPSWENLISAINNSFPGDEINFEILQNSTVEILTVTTEAFPS
;
A
#
# COMPACT_ATOMS: atom_id res chain seq x y z
N VAL A 1 -20.66 12.06 -2.24
CA VAL A 1 -19.58 11.45 -1.43
C VAL A 1 -18.33 11.34 -2.31
N LYS A 2 -17.24 11.93 -1.84
CA LYS A 2 -15.97 11.85 -2.57
C LYS A 2 -15.28 10.54 -2.26
N GLN A 3 -14.75 9.91 -3.30
CA GLN A 3 -14.00 8.67 -3.18
C GLN A 3 -12.57 8.98 -2.71
N SER A 4 -12.07 8.19 -1.78
CA SER A 4 -10.67 8.28 -1.33
C SER A 4 -9.73 7.73 -2.38
N TRP A 5 -8.50 8.24 -2.35
CA TRP A 5 -7.50 7.91 -3.35
C TRP A 5 -6.10 8.01 -2.73
N VAL A 6 -5.22 7.10 -3.08
CA VAL A 6 -3.83 7.11 -2.59
C VAL A 6 -2.81 7.22 -3.72
N GLY A 7 -3.27 7.33 -4.95
CA GLY A 7 -2.42 7.42 -6.13
C GLY A 7 -2.68 6.26 -7.09
N ASP A 8 -1.99 6.28 -8.21
CA ASP A 8 -2.11 5.23 -9.23
C ASP A 8 -0.89 4.34 -9.16
N PHE A 9 -1.13 3.03 -9.06
CA PHE A 9 -0.06 2.06 -8.95
C PHE A 9 -0.55 0.70 -9.44
N ARG A 10 0.42 -0.18 -9.72
CA ARG A 10 0.15 -1.57 -10.11
C ARG A 10 0.86 -2.48 -9.13
N VAL A 11 0.17 -3.54 -8.73
CA VAL A 11 0.71 -4.52 -7.79
C VAL A 11 0.44 -5.92 -8.29
N LYS A 12 1.19 -6.89 -7.78
CA LYS A 12 0.92 -8.31 -7.97
C LYS A 12 1.18 -9.06 -6.67
N SER A 13 0.51 -10.19 -6.49
CA SER A 13 0.80 -11.07 -5.36
C SER A 13 2.18 -11.67 -5.51
N LYS A 14 2.93 -11.71 -4.42
CA LYS A 14 4.25 -12.33 -4.40
C LYS A 14 4.39 -13.18 -3.16
N ARG A 15 4.86 -14.42 -3.35
CA ARG A 15 5.19 -15.30 -2.24
C ARG A 15 6.63 -15.03 -1.81
N LEU A 16 6.85 -14.91 -0.50
CA LEU A 16 8.17 -14.65 0.05
C LEU A 16 8.33 -15.32 1.40
N LEU A 17 9.58 -15.40 1.86
CA LEU A 17 9.88 -15.87 3.20
C LEU A 17 10.15 -14.67 4.09
N LEU A 18 9.47 -14.63 5.22
CA LEU A 18 9.67 -13.62 6.23
C LEU A 18 9.83 -14.33 7.58
N ASN A 19 10.99 -14.17 8.22
CA ASN A 19 11.32 -14.89 9.46
C ASN A 19 11.12 -16.41 9.32
N ASN A 20 11.57 -16.97 8.20
CA ASN A 20 11.47 -18.38 7.87
C ASN A 20 10.03 -18.91 7.68
N LYS A 21 9.07 -18.01 7.52
CA LYS A 21 7.69 -18.35 7.21
C LYS A 21 7.32 -17.91 5.81
N ALA A 22 6.63 -18.77 5.08
CA ALA A 22 6.10 -18.39 3.78
C ALA A 22 4.91 -17.45 3.96
N VAL A 23 4.99 -16.28 3.39
CA VAL A 23 3.91 -15.29 3.44
C VAL A 23 3.67 -14.75 2.04
N PHE A 24 2.49 -14.16 1.83
CA PHE A 24 2.18 -13.45 0.59
C PHE A 24 2.23 -11.95 0.85
N GLY A 25 2.68 -11.20 -0.14
CA GLY A 25 2.64 -9.76 -0.11
C GLY A 25 2.17 -9.22 -1.45
N LEU A 26 1.98 -7.91 -1.52
CA LEU A 26 1.69 -7.23 -2.78
C LEU A 26 2.93 -6.47 -3.20
N GLU A 27 3.58 -6.95 -4.26
CA GLU A 27 4.75 -6.28 -4.82
C GLU A 27 4.28 -5.12 -5.70
N ILE A 28 4.85 -3.95 -5.47
CA ILE A 28 4.57 -2.78 -6.30
C ILE A 28 5.38 -2.88 -7.57
N LEU A 29 4.68 -3.00 -8.71
CA LEU A 29 5.30 -3.09 -10.03
C LEU A 29 5.54 -1.72 -10.63
N GLU A 30 4.60 -0.79 -10.40
CA GLU A 30 4.64 0.54 -10.96
C GLU A 30 3.96 1.50 -10.00
N LEU A 31 4.52 2.69 -9.84
CA LEU A 31 3.96 3.74 -9.03
C LEU A 31 4.06 5.04 -9.81
N LYS A 32 2.94 5.66 -10.10
CA LYS A 32 2.92 6.94 -10.81
C LYS A 32 3.47 8.05 -9.93
N GLU A 33 4.13 9.02 -10.54
CA GLU A 33 4.86 10.08 -9.85
C GLU A 33 3.93 11.18 -9.33
N TYR A 34 2.79 10.78 -8.76
CA TYR A 34 1.84 11.71 -8.14
C TYR A 34 0.96 10.95 -7.15
N GLY A 35 0.33 11.69 -6.26
CA GLY A 35 -0.59 11.13 -5.29
C GLY A 35 0.04 10.87 -3.93
N PRO A 36 -0.80 10.57 -2.91
CA PRO A 36 -0.33 10.44 -1.53
C PRO A 36 0.72 9.35 -1.32
N LEU A 37 0.55 8.21 -2.00
CA LEU A 37 1.46 7.08 -1.83
C LEU A 37 2.86 7.42 -2.35
N PHE A 38 2.92 8.09 -3.49
CA PHE A 38 4.19 8.51 -4.07
C PHE A 38 4.86 9.61 -3.22
N SER A 39 4.07 10.57 -2.74
CA SER A 39 4.62 11.74 -2.03
C SER A 39 5.22 11.39 -0.68
N LYS A 40 4.93 10.23 -0.12
CA LYS A 40 5.63 9.75 1.08
C LYS A 40 7.10 9.44 0.83
N GLY A 41 7.46 9.16 -0.44
CA GLY A 41 8.85 8.96 -0.82
C GLY A 41 9.50 7.67 -0.36
N LYS A 42 8.79 6.83 0.38
CA LYS A 42 9.34 5.59 0.93
C LYS A 42 8.97 4.36 0.13
N ILE A 43 7.97 4.44 -0.74
CA ILE A 43 7.53 3.33 -1.57
C ILE A 43 8.11 3.51 -2.96
N LYS A 44 8.66 2.44 -3.50
CA LYS A 44 9.24 2.40 -4.84
C LYS A 44 8.84 1.10 -5.52
N PRO A 45 8.90 1.01 -6.85
CA PRO A 45 8.75 -0.27 -7.51
C PRO A 45 9.71 -1.30 -6.93
N GLY A 46 9.20 -2.49 -6.63
CA GLY A 46 9.95 -3.52 -5.93
C GLY A 46 9.66 -3.60 -4.44
N SER A 47 9.06 -2.59 -3.85
CA SER A 47 8.60 -2.64 -2.46
C SER A 47 7.45 -3.64 -2.34
N ILE A 48 7.36 -4.31 -1.18
CA ILE A 48 6.33 -5.32 -0.97
C ILE A 48 5.48 -4.92 0.23
N ILE A 49 4.17 -4.79 0.00
CA ILE A 49 3.22 -4.52 1.07
C ILE A 49 2.94 -5.84 1.79
N ILE A 50 3.22 -5.91 3.08
CA ILE A 50 3.03 -7.12 3.88
C ILE A 50 1.87 -7.04 4.85
N SER A 51 1.31 -5.87 5.08
CA SER A 51 0.04 -5.71 5.79
C SER A 51 -0.60 -4.38 5.43
N ILE A 52 -1.93 -4.32 5.60
CA ILE A 52 -2.73 -3.12 5.34
C ILE A 52 -3.67 -2.98 6.53
N ASN A 53 -3.51 -1.91 7.33
CA ASN A 53 -4.28 -1.69 8.57
C ASN A 53 -4.28 -2.95 9.46
N ASN A 54 -3.11 -3.58 9.59
CA ASN A 54 -2.91 -4.81 10.37
C ASN A 54 -3.67 -6.03 9.85
N GLN A 55 -4.08 -5.99 8.57
CA GLN A 55 -4.76 -7.11 7.91
C GLN A 55 -3.88 -7.67 6.80
N ALA A 56 -4.27 -8.86 6.31
CA ALA A 56 -3.51 -9.54 5.26
C ALA A 56 -3.34 -8.65 4.02
N PRO A 57 -2.18 -8.72 3.35
CA PRO A 57 -1.89 -7.89 2.18
C PRO A 57 -2.52 -8.50 0.93
N SER A 58 -3.81 -8.31 0.75
CA SER A 58 -4.53 -8.77 -0.44
C SER A 58 -5.06 -7.57 -1.20
N TRP A 59 -5.30 -7.77 -2.50
CA TRP A 59 -5.93 -6.73 -3.31
C TRP A 59 -7.28 -6.34 -2.73
N GLU A 60 -8.04 -7.33 -2.26
CA GLU A 60 -9.36 -7.07 -1.66
C GLU A 60 -9.26 -6.19 -0.42
N ASN A 61 -8.31 -6.47 0.47
CA ASN A 61 -8.11 -5.66 1.67
C ASN A 61 -7.61 -4.26 1.32
N LEU A 62 -6.76 -4.14 0.31
CA LEU A 62 -6.29 -2.84 -0.15
C LEU A 62 -7.43 -1.99 -0.67
N ILE A 63 -8.27 -2.54 -1.53
CA ILE A 63 -9.40 -1.82 -2.09
C ILE A 63 -10.44 -1.50 -1.01
N SER A 64 -10.69 -2.43 -0.09
CA SER A 64 -11.60 -2.18 1.04
C SER A 64 -11.10 -1.04 1.91
N ALA A 65 -9.81 -1.01 2.22
CA ALA A 65 -9.23 0.05 3.05
C ALA A 65 -9.42 1.42 2.40
N ILE A 66 -9.21 1.49 1.08
CA ILE A 66 -9.39 2.73 0.34
C ILE A 66 -10.88 3.11 0.29
N ASN A 67 -11.75 2.16 -0.05
CA ASN A 67 -13.19 2.44 -0.22
C ASN A 67 -13.90 2.76 1.09
N ASN A 68 -13.40 2.26 2.21
CA ASN A 68 -14.00 2.50 3.53
C ASN A 68 -13.42 3.73 4.22
N SER A 69 -12.50 4.44 3.58
CA SER A 69 -11.93 5.66 4.13
C SER A 69 -12.57 6.89 3.49
N PHE A 70 -12.54 7.99 4.21
CA PHE A 70 -12.90 9.30 3.68
C PHE A 70 -11.62 10.06 3.34
N PRO A 71 -11.66 10.99 2.37
CA PRO A 71 -10.48 11.82 2.10
C PRO A 71 -9.96 12.48 3.38
N GLY A 72 -8.69 12.32 3.65
CA GLY A 72 -8.06 12.77 4.89
C GLY A 72 -7.83 11.68 5.91
N ASP A 73 -8.45 10.52 5.76
CA ASP A 73 -8.21 9.37 6.63
C ASP A 73 -6.83 8.77 6.35
N GLU A 74 -6.28 8.10 7.34
CA GLU A 74 -4.98 7.46 7.22
C GLU A 74 -5.12 5.96 7.01
N ILE A 75 -4.25 5.40 6.16
CA ILE A 75 -4.13 3.96 5.96
C ILE A 75 -2.70 3.58 6.35
N ASN A 76 -2.57 2.57 7.20
CA ASN A 76 -1.27 2.09 7.67
C ASN A 76 -0.83 0.88 6.85
N PHE A 77 0.39 0.94 6.35
CA PHE A 77 1.00 -0.17 5.61
C PHE A 77 2.24 -0.64 6.33
N GLU A 78 2.47 -1.95 6.35
CA GLU A 78 3.80 -2.48 6.61
C GLU A 78 4.41 -2.83 5.26
N ILE A 79 5.61 -2.32 5.03
CA ILE A 79 6.30 -2.42 3.75
C ILE A 79 7.64 -3.09 3.95
N LEU A 80 7.95 -4.08 3.13
CA LEU A 80 9.28 -4.70 3.10
C LEU A 80 10.09 -4.07 1.97
N GLN A 81 11.21 -3.46 2.34
CA GLN A 81 12.18 -2.89 1.41
C GLN A 81 13.58 -3.22 1.88
N ASN A 82 14.43 -3.71 0.98
CA ASN A 82 15.83 -3.99 1.30
C ASN A 82 15.98 -4.83 2.57
N SER A 83 15.16 -5.86 2.72
CA SER A 83 15.13 -6.77 3.87
C SER A 83 14.73 -6.10 5.19
N THR A 84 14.20 -4.89 5.13
CA THR A 84 13.76 -4.14 6.30
C THR A 84 12.24 -3.90 6.22
N VAL A 85 11.55 -4.14 7.33
CA VAL A 85 10.11 -3.86 7.44
C VAL A 85 9.93 -2.47 8.01
N GLU A 86 9.17 -1.64 7.33
CA GLU A 86 8.86 -0.29 7.78
C GLU A 86 7.35 -0.09 7.82
N ILE A 87 6.90 0.73 8.75
CA ILE A 87 5.49 1.14 8.83
C ILE A 87 5.37 2.47 8.10
N LEU A 88 4.41 2.53 7.17
CA LEU A 88 4.13 3.72 6.41
C LEU A 88 2.67 4.10 6.60
N THR A 89 2.44 5.33 7.05
CA THR A 89 1.09 5.89 7.18
C THR A 89 0.84 6.83 6.01
N VAL A 90 -0.18 6.55 5.23
CA VAL A 90 -0.55 7.34 4.06
C VAL A 90 -1.88 8.03 4.32
N THR A 91 -1.92 9.35 4.17
CA THR A 91 -3.15 10.12 4.28
C THR A 91 -3.82 10.14 2.91
N THR A 92 -5.06 9.66 2.85
CA THR A 92 -5.81 9.64 1.59
C THR A 92 -6.20 11.04 1.17
N GLU A 93 -6.45 11.19 -0.13
CA GLU A 93 -6.96 12.44 -0.70
C GLU A 93 -8.24 12.17 -1.46
N ALA A 94 -8.95 13.22 -1.83
CA ALA A 94 -10.11 13.09 -2.71
C ALA A 94 -9.64 12.64 -4.10
N PHE A 95 -10.40 11.75 -4.70
CA PHE A 95 -10.09 11.27 -6.05
C PHE A 95 -10.06 12.46 -7.02
N PRO A 96 -9.00 12.60 -7.82
CA PRO A 96 -8.92 13.72 -8.77
C PRO A 96 -9.99 13.59 -9.84
N SER A 97 -10.59 14.70 -10.18
CA SER A 97 -11.61 14.73 -11.23
C SER A 97 -11.07 15.31 -12.53
#